data_cfc9ced38fda9b66431c2c65de6331bd
#
_entry.id   cfc9ced38fda9b66431c2c65de6331bd
#
_cell.length_a   1.000
_cell.length_b   1.000
_cell.length_c   1.000
_cell.angle_alpha   90.00
_cell.angle_beta   90.00
_cell.angle_gamma   90.00
#
_symmetry.space_group_name_H-M   'P 1'
#
loop_
_entity.id
_entity.type
_entity.pdbx_description
1 polymer ?
#
loop_
_entity_poly.entity_id
_entity_poly.type
_entity_poly.pdbx_seq_one_letter_code
_entity_poly.pdbx_strand_id
1 'polypeptide(L)'
;LGIHKAPCAQTIINWVLRLTIVRIDAARTVRGLPLVPAPFTNGLIWMIDISIGLGSGKIVAVLALDAHHHQLESGAPALRHVHCIGVAVADAWTGETIAELLKRLIAQMGRPAAYLKDNGSELHKAVALFAGIGLDSPCLDDISHAAASMLKRTYQHHPAFERFLSACGRASGKLKHTLLACLAPPTVRTKARFMTVHRLVACADRVLQRFLLQTPNSFEVSQAAQRSG
;
A
#
# COMPACT_ATOMS: atom_id res chain seq x y z
N LEU A 1 -17.40 34.91 -5.60
CA LEU A 1 -16.83 33.71 -6.29
C LEU A 1 -17.99 32.77 -6.64
N GLY A 2 -18.50 32.89 -7.89
CA GLY A 2 -19.63 32.10 -8.36
C GLY A 2 -19.15 30.64 -8.67
N ILE A 3 -19.17 29.76 -7.69
CA ILE A 3 -18.99 28.33 -7.94
C ILE A 3 -20.36 27.80 -8.37
N HIS A 4 -20.57 27.69 -9.67
CA HIS A 4 -21.83 27.20 -10.25
C HIS A 4 -22.01 25.69 -10.15
N LYS A 5 -20.95 24.92 -9.82
CA LYS A 5 -21.00 23.45 -9.58
C LYS A 5 -20.06 23.08 -8.45
N ALA A 6 -20.53 22.27 -7.53
CA ALA A 6 -19.65 21.69 -6.52
C ALA A 6 -18.58 20.80 -7.18
N PRO A 7 -17.30 20.89 -6.75
CA PRO A 7 -16.26 20.00 -7.27
C PRO A 7 -16.58 18.54 -6.90
N CYS A 8 -16.23 17.60 -7.79
CA CYS A 8 -16.39 16.20 -7.48
C CYS A 8 -15.43 15.76 -6.35
N ALA A 9 -15.75 14.67 -5.67
CA ALA A 9 -14.93 14.18 -4.55
C ALA A 9 -13.45 14.00 -4.91
N GLN A 10 -13.14 13.54 -6.14
CA GLN A 10 -11.76 13.39 -6.60
C GLN A 10 -11.03 14.74 -6.73
N THR A 11 -11.73 15.78 -7.16
CA THR A 11 -11.17 17.14 -7.24
C THR A 11 -10.83 17.67 -5.84
N ILE A 12 -11.71 17.44 -4.86
CA ILE A 12 -11.46 17.83 -3.46
C ILE A 12 -10.25 17.06 -2.91
N ILE A 13 -10.19 15.76 -3.10
CA ILE A 13 -9.04 14.93 -2.68
C ILE A 13 -7.75 15.47 -3.31
N ASN A 14 -7.74 15.76 -4.59
CA ASN A 14 -6.56 16.29 -5.28
C ASN A 14 -6.14 17.67 -4.73
N TRP A 15 -7.08 18.53 -4.38
CA TRP A 15 -6.78 19.82 -3.76
C TRP A 15 -6.17 19.65 -2.36
N VAL A 16 -6.74 18.77 -1.54
CA VAL A 16 -6.19 18.47 -0.20
C VAL A 16 -4.78 17.93 -0.30
N LEU A 17 -4.53 16.99 -1.21
CA LEU A 17 -3.18 16.44 -1.43
C LEU A 17 -2.18 17.52 -1.88
N ARG A 18 -2.57 18.39 -2.83
CA ARG A 18 -1.71 19.50 -3.30
C ARG A 18 -1.39 20.48 -2.19
N LEU A 19 -2.40 20.88 -1.40
CA LEU A 19 -2.21 21.76 -0.25
C LEU A 19 -1.31 21.13 0.82
N THR A 20 -1.44 19.83 1.05
CA THR A 20 -0.59 19.10 2.00
C THR A 20 0.87 19.11 1.55
N ILE A 21 1.14 18.84 0.27
CA ILE A 21 2.49 18.86 -0.29
C ILE A 21 3.09 20.26 -0.19
N VAL A 22 2.35 21.30 -0.60
CA VAL A 22 2.81 22.69 -0.52
C VAL A 22 3.07 23.09 0.94
N ARG A 23 2.23 22.70 1.89
CA ARG A 23 2.44 22.99 3.32
C ARG A 23 3.66 22.29 3.89
N ILE A 24 3.92 21.04 3.51
CA ILE A 24 5.12 20.29 3.92
C ILE A 24 6.36 21.00 3.38
N ASP A 25 6.36 21.35 2.11
CA ASP A 25 7.50 22.03 1.48
C ASP A 25 7.72 23.44 2.04
N ALA A 26 6.65 24.24 2.21
CA ALA A 26 6.71 25.56 2.85
C ALA A 26 7.19 25.47 4.31
N ALA A 27 6.74 24.50 5.08
CA ALA A 27 7.18 24.31 6.46
C ALA A 27 8.68 23.98 6.55
N ARG A 28 9.21 23.25 5.58
CA ARG A 28 10.66 22.95 5.46
C ARG A 28 11.46 24.19 5.10
N THR A 29 10.96 25.00 4.16
CA THR A 29 11.66 26.18 3.63
C THR A 29 11.65 27.35 4.61
N VAL A 30 10.51 27.60 5.26
CA VAL A 30 10.33 28.79 6.11
C VAL A 30 10.96 28.64 7.51
N ARG A 31 11.06 27.41 8.04
CA ARG A 31 11.47 27.22 9.42
C ARG A 31 12.88 26.72 9.62
N GLY A 32 13.56 26.21 8.61
CA GLY A 32 14.84 25.53 8.79
C GLY A 32 14.80 24.41 9.86
N LEU A 33 13.58 24.10 10.35
CA LEU A 33 13.37 23.12 11.38
C LEU A 33 13.33 21.74 10.73
N PRO A 34 14.08 20.76 11.27
CA PRO A 34 13.83 19.37 10.92
C PRO A 34 12.38 19.07 11.25
N LEU A 35 11.64 18.47 10.29
CA LEU A 35 10.27 17.99 10.48
C LEU A 35 10.18 16.92 11.58
N VAL A 36 11.31 16.40 11.98
CA VAL A 36 11.49 15.41 13.02
C VAL A 36 12.21 16.10 14.18
N PRO A 37 11.64 16.13 15.39
CA PRO A 37 12.32 16.69 16.57
C PRO A 37 13.71 16.01 16.75
N ALA A 38 14.76 16.79 16.94
CA ALA A 38 15.99 16.21 17.46
C ALA A 38 15.65 15.54 18.81
N PRO A 39 15.85 14.28 18.97
CA PRO A 39 17.07 13.45 18.85
C PRO A 39 16.92 12.21 17.93
N PHE A 40 16.16 12.25 16.88
CA PHE A 40 15.90 11.09 16.02
C PHE A 40 17.06 10.70 15.08
N THR A 41 18.26 11.12 15.34
CA THR A 41 19.40 10.90 14.45
C THR A 41 19.92 9.47 14.37
N ASN A 42 19.58 8.62 15.34
CA ASN A 42 20.06 7.23 15.35
C ASN A 42 18.90 6.26 15.48
N GLY A 43 18.64 5.47 14.43
CA GLY A 43 17.67 4.38 14.47
C GLY A 43 16.41 4.56 13.61
N LEU A 44 16.31 5.61 12.80
CA LEU A 44 15.18 5.79 11.90
C LEU A 44 15.22 4.79 10.75
N ILE A 45 14.12 4.09 10.53
CA ILE A 45 13.88 3.32 9.31
C ILE A 45 13.21 4.24 8.31
N TRP A 46 13.78 4.39 7.12
CA TRP A 46 13.18 5.19 6.06
C TRP A 46 12.38 4.31 5.10
N MET A 47 11.09 4.56 5.01
CA MET A 47 10.19 3.92 4.06
C MET A 47 10.08 4.79 2.81
N ILE A 48 10.39 4.22 1.65
CA ILE A 48 10.43 4.94 0.37
C ILE A 48 9.40 4.32 -0.55
N ASP A 49 8.49 5.15 -1.06
CA ASP A 49 7.46 4.74 -2.01
C ASP A 49 7.37 5.73 -3.19
N ILE A 50 7.15 5.20 -4.39
CA ILE A 50 6.84 5.97 -5.58
C ILE A 50 5.34 5.82 -5.83
N SER A 51 4.58 6.77 -5.33
CA SER A 51 3.13 6.76 -5.44
C SER A 51 2.65 7.35 -6.76
N ILE A 52 1.42 7.00 -7.12
CA ILE A 52 0.77 7.47 -8.34
C ILE A 52 0.46 8.97 -8.25
N GLY A 53 0.71 9.65 -9.36
CA GLY A 53 0.77 11.07 -9.48
C GLY A 53 -0.43 11.94 -9.19
N LEU A 54 -0.11 13.18 -8.97
CA LEU A 54 -0.99 14.33 -9.09
C LEU A 54 -0.98 14.78 -10.57
N GLY A 55 -2.01 14.41 -11.33
CA GLY A 55 -2.02 14.63 -12.76
C GLY A 55 -1.01 13.72 -13.50
N SER A 56 -0.10 14.30 -14.26
CA SER A 56 1.00 13.56 -14.94
C SER A 56 2.20 13.27 -14.03
N GLY A 57 2.36 14.02 -12.92
CA GLY A 57 3.52 13.89 -12.05
C GLY A 57 3.45 12.68 -11.13
N LYS A 58 4.59 12.05 -10.88
CA LYS A 58 4.78 10.96 -9.90
C LYS A 58 5.36 11.51 -8.62
N ILE A 59 4.87 11.04 -7.49
CA ILE A 59 5.32 11.47 -6.16
C ILE A 59 6.28 10.41 -5.62
N VAL A 60 7.45 10.84 -5.16
CA VAL A 60 8.28 10.07 -4.24
C VAL A 60 8.01 10.58 -2.83
N ALA A 61 7.64 9.69 -1.94
CA ALA A 61 7.47 9.98 -0.52
C ALA A 61 8.52 9.21 0.29
N VAL A 62 9.13 9.89 1.24
CA VAL A 62 10.05 9.29 2.21
C VAL A 62 9.47 9.50 3.59
N LEU A 63 9.15 8.42 4.26
CA LEU A 63 8.60 8.39 5.60
C LEU A 63 9.68 7.84 6.55
N ALA A 64 9.76 8.39 7.74
CA ALA A 64 10.65 7.89 8.79
C ALA A 64 9.84 7.27 9.94
N LEU A 65 10.25 6.09 10.36
CA LEU A 65 9.77 5.38 11.54
C LEU A 65 10.89 5.28 12.56
N ASP A 66 10.64 5.70 13.79
CA ASP A 66 11.53 5.43 14.92
C ASP A 66 11.31 3.99 15.41
N ALA A 67 12.25 3.12 15.08
CA ALA A 67 12.18 1.71 15.46
C ALA A 67 12.28 1.51 16.97
N HIS A 68 13.04 2.34 17.69
CA HIS A 68 13.18 2.22 19.14
C HIS A 68 11.90 2.65 19.86
N HIS A 69 11.32 3.76 19.44
CA HIS A 69 10.06 4.23 20.04
C HIS A 69 8.92 3.26 19.78
N HIS A 70 8.86 2.69 18.57
CA HIS A 70 7.83 1.73 18.22
C HIS A 70 7.96 0.38 18.94
N GLN A 71 9.18 -0.06 19.29
CA GLN A 71 9.39 -1.29 20.06
C GLN A 71 8.76 -1.25 21.46
N LEU A 72 8.54 -0.06 22.01
CA LEU A 72 7.87 0.12 23.29
C LEU A 72 6.34 -0.03 23.19
N GLU A 73 5.78 0.07 22.00
CA GLU A 73 4.35 -0.13 21.73
C GLU A 73 4.15 -1.49 21.06
N SER A 74 3.25 -2.33 21.61
CA SER A 74 2.89 -3.60 20.98
C SER A 74 1.99 -3.38 19.78
N GLY A 75 2.34 -3.94 18.63
CA GLY A 75 1.50 -3.95 17.45
C GLY A 75 2.16 -3.43 16.18
N ALA A 76 1.41 -3.37 15.08
CA ALA A 76 1.90 -2.85 13.81
C ALA A 76 2.02 -1.31 13.84
N PRO A 77 3.03 -0.71 13.17
CA PRO A 77 3.15 0.73 13.07
C PRO A 77 1.89 1.37 12.49
N ALA A 78 1.37 2.38 13.16
CA ALA A 78 0.27 3.21 12.69
C ALA A 78 0.80 4.52 12.10
N LEU A 79 -0.04 5.25 11.36
CA LEU A 79 0.34 6.52 10.73
C LEU A 79 0.89 7.56 11.73
N ARG A 80 0.43 7.53 12.98
CA ARG A 80 0.95 8.42 14.05
C ARG A 80 2.41 8.18 14.43
N HIS A 81 2.94 6.98 14.11
CA HIS A 81 4.33 6.60 14.41
C HIS A 81 5.31 6.98 13.29
N VAL A 82 4.79 7.52 12.21
CA VAL A 82 5.55 7.77 10.98
C VAL A 82 5.60 9.26 10.71
N HIS A 83 6.78 9.76 10.37
CA HIS A 83 7.00 11.16 10.03
C HIS A 83 7.32 11.27 8.54
N CYS A 84 6.63 12.16 7.82
CA CYS A 84 6.99 12.46 6.45
C CYS A 84 8.22 13.38 6.43
N ILE A 85 9.36 12.84 6.02
CA ILE A 85 10.64 13.56 5.98
C ILE A 85 11.00 14.06 4.58
N GLY A 86 10.36 13.52 3.55
CA GLY A 86 10.59 13.92 2.17
C GLY A 86 9.40 13.66 1.27
N VAL A 87 9.05 14.67 0.47
CA VAL A 87 8.10 14.54 -0.64
C VAL A 87 8.65 15.31 -1.82
N ALA A 88 8.67 14.69 -2.98
CA ALA A 88 9.02 15.36 -4.21
C ALA A 88 8.14 14.87 -5.36
N VAL A 89 7.89 15.75 -6.33
CA VAL A 89 7.05 15.47 -7.49
C VAL A 89 7.87 15.71 -8.75
N ALA A 90 7.84 14.75 -9.68
CA ALA A 90 8.45 14.88 -11.00
C ALA A 90 7.62 14.11 -12.03
N ASP A 91 7.77 14.41 -13.30
CA ASP A 91 7.09 13.65 -14.38
C ASP A 91 7.61 12.21 -14.47
N ALA A 92 8.88 12.00 -14.17
CA ALA A 92 9.51 10.69 -14.09
C ALA A 92 10.55 10.66 -12.96
N TRP A 93 10.76 9.49 -12.39
CA TRP A 93 11.80 9.23 -11.40
C TRP A 93 12.76 8.18 -11.94
N THR A 94 14.05 8.47 -11.83
CA THR A 94 15.15 7.54 -12.09
C THR A 94 15.88 7.22 -10.79
N GLY A 95 16.67 6.15 -10.77
CA GLY A 95 17.47 5.82 -9.59
C GLY A 95 18.38 6.98 -9.15
N GLU A 96 18.94 7.71 -10.10
CA GLU A 96 19.82 8.87 -9.86
C GLU A 96 19.07 10.03 -9.19
N THR A 97 17.89 10.39 -9.71
CA THR A 97 17.11 11.51 -9.15
C THR A 97 16.57 11.19 -7.76
N ILE A 98 16.23 9.92 -7.51
CA ILE A 98 15.86 9.46 -6.17
C ILE A 98 17.07 9.48 -5.24
N ALA A 99 18.23 9.00 -5.70
CA ALA A 99 19.47 9.05 -4.91
C ALA A 99 19.84 10.47 -4.50
N GLU A 100 19.72 11.46 -5.40
CA GLU A 100 19.95 12.87 -5.08
C GLU A 100 18.95 13.42 -4.04
N LEU A 101 17.67 13.01 -4.10
CA LEU A 101 16.70 13.34 -3.07
C LEU A 101 17.12 12.75 -1.71
N LEU A 102 17.48 11.47 -1.69
CA LEU A 102 17.91 10.79 -0.46
C LEU A 102 19.20 11.38 0.11
N LYS A 103 20.19 11.73 -0.72
CA LYS A 103 21.42 12.41 -0.27
C LYS A 103 21.13 13.73 0.44
N ARG A 104 20.21 14.54 -0.10
CA ARG A 104 19.79 15.78 0.56
C ARG A 104 19.13 15.52 1.91
N LEU A 105 18.32 14.47 2.01
CA LEU A 105 17.70 14.08 3.29
C LEU A 105 18.74 13.56 4.28
N ILE A 106 19.72 12.76 3.82
CA ILE A 106 20.81 12.27 4.66
C ILE A 106 21.64 13.44 5.20
N ALA A 107 21.93 14.45 4.39
CA ALA A 107 22.66 15.64 4.82
C ALA A 107 21.91 16.45 5.89
N GLN A 108 20.59 16.42 5.89
CA GLN A 108 19.75 17.14 6.85
C GLN A 108 19.48 16.36 8.14
N MET A 109 19.34 15.04 8.04
CA MET A 109 18.79 14.20 9.10
C MET A 109 19.70 13.07 9.55
N GLY A 110 20.85 12.92 8.92
CA GLY A 110 21.72 11.78 9.13
C GLY A 110 21.28 10.54 8.34
N ARG A 111 22.13 9.52 8.39
CA ARG A 111 21.93 8.25 7.69
C ARG A 111 20.85 7.41 8.39
N PRO A 112 19.90 6.79 7.66
CA PRO A 112 18.91 5.91 8.27
C PRO A 112 19.57 4.61 8.77
N ALA A 113 18.95 3.99 9.75
CA ALA A 113 19.32 2.66 10.22
C ALA A 113 19.05 1.58 9.17
N ALA A 114 17.97 1.75 8.40
CA ALA A 114 17.61 0.88 7.28
C ALA A 114 16.71 1.61 6.30
N TYR A 115 16.70 1.13 5.06
CA TYR A 115 15.69 1.47 4.06
C TYR A 115 14.66 0.36 3.96
N LEU A 116 13.37 0.72 3.93
CA LEU A 116 12.27 -0.14 3.54
C LEU A 116 11.68 0.39 2.23
N LYS A 117 11.65 -0.41 1.20
CA LYS A 117 11.17 -0.01 -0.12
C LYS A 117 10.40 -1.13 -0.81
N ASP A 118 9.67 -0.80 -1.88
CA ASP A 118 9.14 -1.81 -2.79
C ASP A 118 10.26 -2.35 -3.71
N ASN A 119 9.90 -3.37 -4.51
CA ASN A 119 10.82 -3.98 -5.49
C ASN A 119 10.94 -3.19 -6.80
N GLY A 120 10.69 -1.87 -6.79
CA GLY A 120 10.86 -1.02 -7.95
C GLY A 120 12.32 -0.93 -8.38
N SER A 121 12.60 -1.07 -9.69
CA SER A 121 13.94 -1.01 -10.25
C SER A 121 14.65 0.32 -9.95
N GLU A 122 13.90 1.40 -9.95
CA GLU A 122 14.40 2.76 -9.69
C GLU A 122 14.84 2.90 -8.22
N LEU A 123 14.08 2.31 -7.28
CA LEU A 123 14.43 2.33 -5.85
C LEU A 123 15.63 1.44 -5.56
N HIS A 124 15.72 0.26 -6.20
CA HIS A 124 16.90 -0.59 -6.11
C HIS A 124 18.14 0.14 -6.59
N LYS A 125 18.08 0.78 -7.77
CA LYS A 125 19.18 1.55 -8.33
C LYS A 125 19.57 2.72 -7.43
N ALA A 126 18.59 3.45 -6.88
CA ALA A 126 18.86 4.58 -6.00
C ALA A 126 19.66 4.18 -4.75
N VAL A 127 19.29 3.10 -4.10
CA VAL A 127 20.00 2.61 -2.90
C VAL A 127 21.36 2.00 -3.28
N ALA A 128 21.45 1.30 -4.41
CA ALA A 128 22.71 0.73 -4.90
C ALA A 128 23.79 1.80 -5.19
N LEU A 129 23.39 3.03 -5.59
CA LEU A 129 24.31 4.15 -5.78
C LEU A 129 24.98 4.64 -4.49
N PHE A 130 24.51 4.22 -3.33
CA PHE A 130 25.14 4.54 -2.05
C PHE A 130 26.21 3.53 -1.65
N ALA A 131 26.24 2.35 -2.28
CA ALA A 131 27.29 1.36 -2.04
C ALA A 131 28.67 1.95 -2.40
N GLY A 132 29.61 1.86 -1.51
CA GLY A 132 30.98 2.33 -1.71
C GLY A 132 31.23 3.83 -1.47
N ILE A 133 30.20 4.63 -1.15
CA ILE A 133 30.40 6.06 -0.79
C ILE A 133 30.09 6.35 0.69
N GLY A 134 29.98 5.31 1.52
CA GLY A 134 29.76 5.44 2.96
C GLY A 134 28.35 5.89 3.39
N LEU A 135 27.40 5.92 2.45
CA LEU A 135 26.01 6.29 2.69
C LEU A 135 25.07 5.08 2.66
N ASP A 136 25.61 3.88 2.49
CA ASP A 136 24.85 2.63 2.48
C ASP A 136 24.25 2.33 3.85
N SER A 137 23.04 1.78 3.83
CA SER A 137 22.33 1.26 4.98
C SER A 137 21.63 -0.04 4.56
N PRO A 138 21.36 -0.96 5.52
CA PRO A 138 20.60 -2.16 5.22
C PRO A 138 19.32 -1.83 4.46
N CYS A 139 19.01 -2.65 3.45
CA CYS A 139 17.84 -2.45 2.61
C CYS A 139 16.89 -3.64 2.75
N LEU A 140 15.66 -3.34 3.14
CA LEU A 140 14.58 -4.30 3.29
C LEU A 140 13.55 -4.08 2.19
N ASP A 141 13.12 -5.17 1.57
CA ASP A 141 12.02 -5.12 0.61
C ASP A 141 10.68 -5.30 1.33
N ASP A 142 9.65 -4.57 0.89
CA ASP A 142 8.30 -4.73 1.40
C ASP A 142 7.79 -6.15 1.09
N ILE A 143 7.59 -6.92 2.15
CA ILE A 143 7.11 -8.30 2.06
C ILE A 143 5.74 -8.41 1.38
N SER A 144 4.88 -7.39 1.54
CA SER A 144 3.56 -7.36 0.91
C SER A 144 3.68 -7.26 -0.61
N HIS A 145 4.61 -6.42 -1.10
CA HIS A 145 4.93 -6.30 -2.52
C HIS A 145 5.61 -7.57 -3.07
N ALA A 146 6.52 -8.17 -2.29
CA ALA A 146 7.17 -9.42 -2.66
C ALA A 146 6.15 -10.57 -2.78
N ALA A 147 5.26 -10.72 -1.79
CA ALA A 147 4.18 -11.70 -1.81
C ALA A 147 3.21 -11.46 -2.97
N ALA A 148 2.81 -10.22 -3.22
CA ALA A 148 1.95 -9.86 -4.35
C ALA A 148 2.59 -10.20 -5.70
N SER A 149 3.89 -9.97 -5.84
CA SER A 149 4.65 -10.30 -7.04
C SER A 149 4.75 -11.81 -7.26
N MET A 150 4.95 -12.59 -6.19
CA MET A 150 4.93 -14.05 -6.23
C MET A 150 3.54 -14.56 -6.67
N LEU A 151 2.47 -14.10 -6.02
CA LEU A 151 1.10 -14.46 -6.38
C LEU A 151 0.77 -14.08 -7.83
N LYS A 152 1.24 -12.93 -8.28
CA LYS A 152 1.08 -12.48 -9.66
C LYS A 152 1.74 -13.44 -10.64
N ARG A 153 2.99 -13.84 -10.41
CA ARG A 153 3.70 -14.80 -11.28
C ARG A 153 2.96 -16.13 -11.38
N THR A 154 2.42 -16.62 -10.25
CA THR A 154 1.74 -17.92 -10.18
C THR A 154 0.36 -17.88 -10.81
N TYR A 155 -0.43 -16.83 -10.57
CA TYR A 155 -1.86 -16.86 -10.85
C TYR A 155 -2.35 -15.89 -11.93
N GLN A 156 -1.53 -14.95 -12.40
CA GLN A 156 -2.01 -13.88 -13.30
C GLN A 156 -2.62 -14.41 -14.63
N HIS A 157 -2.17 -15.60 -15.08
CA HIS A 157 -2.68 -16.25 -16.31
C HIS A 157 -3.45 -17.54 -16.02
N HIS A 158 -3.76 -17.82 -14.75
CA HIS A 158 -4.47 -19.03 -14.39
C HIS A 158 -5.97 -18.89 -14.65
N PRO A 159 -6.59 -19.72 -15.53
CA PRO A 159 -7.99 -19.53 -15.95
C PRO A 159 -9.00 -19.59 -14.81
N ALA A 160 -8.76 -20.43 -13.79
CA ALA A 160 -9.64 -20.50 -12.63
C ALA A 160 -9.56 -19.21 -11.78
N PHE A 161 -8.39 -18.60 -11.67
CA PHE A 161 -8.22 -17.33 -10.94
C PHE A 161 -8.93 -16.18 -11.65
N GLU A 162 -8.83 -16.08 -12.97
CA GLU A 162 -9.55 -15.06 -13.74
C GLU A 162 -11.07 -15.25 -13.66
N ARG A 163 -11.57 -16.50 -13.72
CA ARG A 163 -12.98 -16.81 -13.49
C ARG A 163 -13.44 -16.40 -12.10
N PHE A 164 -12.63 -16.68 -11.07
CA PHE A 164 -12.90 -16.30 -9.69
C PHE A 164 -13.01 -14.77 -9.54
N LEU A 165 -12.02 -14.01 -10.04
CA LEU A 165 -12.06 -12.55 -9.99
C LEU A 165 -13.27 -11.98 -10.72
N SER A 166 -13.59 -12.52 -11.89
CA SER A 166 -14.74 -12.13 -12.69
C SER A 166 -16.05 -12.39 -11.96
N ALA A 167 -16.17 -13.56 -11.31
CA ALA A 167 -17.35 -13.90 -10.49
C ALA A 167 -17.51 -12.95 -9.29
N CYS A 168 -16.44 -12.66 -8.57
CA CYS A 168 -16.45 -11.68 -7.49
C CYS A 168 -16.85 -10.28 -7.97
N GLY A 169 -16.33 -9.84 -9.11
CA GLY A 169 -16.68 -8.55 -9.71
C GLY A 169 -18.15 -8.45 -10.07
N ARG A 170 -18.71 -9.49 -10.73
CA ARG A 170 -20.14 -9.56 -11.05
C ARG A 170 -21.02 -9.60 -9.80
N ALA A 171 -20.66 -10.39 -8.79
CA ALA A 171 -21.38 -10.44 -7.53
C ALA A 171 -21.37 -9.09 -6.81
N SER A 172 -20.21 -8.45 -6.73
CA SER A 172 -20.07 -7.10 -6.16
C SER A 172 -20.95 -6.09 -6.89
N GLY A 173 -20.93 -6.08 -8.23
CA GLY A 173 -21.76 -5.19 -9.03
C GLY A 173 -23.26 -5.36 -8.81
N LYS A 174 -23.72 -6.62 -8.63
CA LYS A 174 -25.13 -6.93 -8.37
C LYS A 174 -25.56 -6.57 -6.95
N LEU A 175 -24.71 -6.78 -5.95
CA LEU A 175 -25.09 -6.68 -4.53
C LEU A 175 -24.91 -5.29 -3.93
N LYS A 176 -23.90 -4.52 -4.35
CA LYS A 176 -23.51 -3.26 -3.71
C LYS A 176 -24.59 -2.16 -3.69
N HIS A 177 -25.59 -2.27 -4.58
CA HIS A 177 -26.70 -1.31 -4.68
C HIS A 177 -28.02 -1.88 -4.14
N THR A 178 -27.99 -2.97 -3.41
CA THR A 178 -29.15 -3.63 -2.78
C THR A 178 -29.03 -3.64 -1.27
N LEU A 179 -30.08 -4.08 -0.59
CA LEU A 179 -30.08 -4.34 0.86
C LEU A 179 -29.02 -5.37 1.28
N LEU A 180 -28.51 -6.17 0.32
CA LEU A 180 -27.48 -7.17 0.56
C LEU A 180 -26.06 -6.64 0.32
N ALA A 181 -25.87 -5.32 0.29
CA ALA A 181 -24.56 -4.69 0.06
C ALA A 181 -23.47 -5.15 1.06
N CYS A 182 -23.87 -5.51 2.28
CA CYS A 182 -22.95 -6.07 3.30
C CYS A 182 -22.35 -7.44 2.92
N LEU A 183 -22.97 -8.17 1.99
CA LEU A 183 -22.49 -9.44 1.46
C LEU A 183 -21.68 -9.28 0.17
N ALA A 184 -21.58 -8.06 -0.38
CA ALA A 184 -20.86 -7.81 -1.61
C ALA A 184 -19.37 -8.11 -1.42
N PRO A 185 -18.76 -8.90 -2.34
CA PRO A 185 -17.31 -9.08 -2.33
C PRO A 185 -16.57 -7.75 -2.40
N PRO A 186 -15.42 -7.63 -1.68
CA PRO A 186 -14.59 -6.42 -1.74
C PRO A 186 -14.18 -6.10 -3.18
N THR A 187 -14.21 -4.83 -3.54
CA THR A 187 -13.68 -4.37 -4.83
C THR A 187 -12.16 -4.44 -4.83
N VAL A 188 -11.59 -5.06 -5.86
CA VAL A 188 -10.15 -5.14 -6.05
C VAL A 188 -9.75 -4.28 -7.24
N ARG A 189 -8.83 -3.34 -7.01
CA ARG A 189 -8.28 -2.50 -8.08
C ARG A 189 -7.36 -3.36 -8.98
N THR A 190 -7.48 -3.22 -10.29
CA THR A 190 -6.72 -4.01 -11.28
C THR A 190 -5.20 -3.95 -11.07
N LYS A 191 -4.66 -2.77 -10.76
CA LYS A 191 -3.21 -2.59 -10.53
C LYS A 191 -2.71 -3.20 -9.22
N ALA A 192 -3.55 -3.23 -8.17
CA ALA A 192 -3.20 -3.72 -6.83
C ALA A 192 -3.91 -5.04 -6.48
N ARG A 193 -4.43 -5.76 -7.47
CA ARG A 193 -5.27 -6.96 -7.24
C ARG A 193 -4.59 -8.03 -6.39
N PHE A 194 -3.29 -8.23 -6.58
CA PHE A 194 -2.56 -9.24 -5.83
C PHE A 194 -2.18 -8.80 -4.42
N MET A 195 -2.09 -7.49 -4.14
CA MET A 195 -1.88 -6.96 -2.79
C MET A 195 -3.10 -7.17 -1.87
N THR A 196 -4.30 -7.22 -2.44
CA THR A 196 -5.56 -7.28 -1.70
C THR A 196 -6.39 -8.54 -1.97
N VAL A 197 -5.84 -9.51 -2.71
CA VAL A 197 -6.53 -10.76 -3.07
C VAL A 197 -6.98 -11.56 -1.85
N HIS A 198 -6.23 -11.50 -0.74
CA HIS A 198 -6.57 -12.16 0.52
C HIS A 198 -7.96 -11.78 1.03
N ARG A 199 -8.41 -10.54 0.80
CA ARG A 199 -9.76 -10.08 1.19
C ARG A 199 -10.86 -10.78 0.39
N LEU A 200 -10.61 -11.03 -0.90
CA LEU A 200 -11.53 -11.78 -1.75
C LEU A 200 -11.58 -13.25 -1.35
N VAL A 201 -10.41 -13.85 -1.09
CA VAL A 201 -10.31 -15.24 -0.65
C VAL A 201 -11.03 -15.42 0.68
N ALA A 202 -10.80 -14.57 1.67
CA ALA A 202 -11.47 -14.61 2.95
C ALA A 202 -12.99 -14.39 2.84
N CYS A 203 -13.44 -13.57 1.88
CA CYS A 203 -14.86 -13.39 1.61
C CYS A 203 -15.47 -14.67 1.00
N ALA A 204 -14.82 -15.25 0.00
CA ALA A 204 -15.26 -16.48 -0.65
C ALA A 204 -15.29 -17.66 0.32
N ASP A 205 -14.27 -17.80 1.16
CA ASP A 205 -14.19 -18.86 2.17
C ASP A 205 -15.37 -18.78 3.15
N ARG A 206 -15.68 -17.59 3.68
CA ARG A 206 -16.85 -17.40 4.55
C ARG A 206 -18.16 -17.76 3.88
N VAL A 207 -18.31 -17.46 2.59
CA VAL A 207 -19.52 -17.84 1.83
C VAL A 207 -19.60 -19.35 1.68
N LEU A 208 -18.50 -20.00 1.30
CA LEU A 208 -18.41 -21.44 1.13
C LEU A 208 -18.68 -22.18 2.45
N GLN A 209 -18.08 -21.74 3.55
CA GLN A 209 -18.33 -22.34 4.86
C GLN A 209 -19.81 -22.27 5.25
N ARG A 210 -20.47 -21.11 5.06
CA ARG A 210 -21.91 -20.98 5.33
C ARG A 210 -22.75 -21.85 4.43
N PHE A 211 -22.40 -21.96 3.15
CA PHE A 211 -23.10 -22.81 2.21
C PHE A 211 -22.97 -24.29 2.57
N LEU A 212 -21.77 -24.74 2.92
CA LEU A 212 -21.51 -26.14 3.33
C LEU A 212 -22.22 -26.49 4.66
N LEU A 213 -22.32 -25.54 5.59
CA LEU A 213 -23.05 -25.76 6.85
C LEU A 213 -24.58 -25.77 6.68
N GLN A 214 -25.09 -25.20 5.58
CA GLN A 214 -26.53 -25.15 5.29
C GLN A 214 -27.01 -26.27 4.38
N THR A 215 -26.10 -26.96 3.65
CA THR A 215 -26.44 -28.17 2.91
C THR A 215 -26.47 -29.34 3.90
N PRO A 216 -27.65 -29.91 4.24
CA PRO A 216 -27.69 -31.14 5.02
C PRO A 216 -26.88 -32.19 4.25
N ASN A 217 -26.04 -32.93 4.97
CA ASN A 217 -25.22 -34.00 4.40
C ASN A 217 -26.09 -34.90 3.51
N SER A 218 -26.04 -34.70 2.22
CA SER A 218 -26.73 -35.56 1.25
C SER A 218 -26.26 -37.01 1.35
N PHE A 219 -25.12 -37.26 2.01
CA PHE A 219 -24.59 -38.57 2.31
C PHE A 219 -25.38 -39.33 3.40
N GLU A 220 -25.95 -38.64 4.39
CA GLU A 220 -26.76 -39.27 5.43
C GLU A 220 -28.17 -39.64 4.95
N VAL A 221 -28.73 -38.84 4.05
CA VAL A 221 -30.05 -39.12 3.44
C VAL A 221 -30.01 -40.38 2.56
N SER A 222 -28.89 -40.64 1.85
CA SER A 222 -28.73 -41.87 1.04
C SER A 222 -28.63 -43.13 1.91
N GLN A 223 -28.01 -43.06 3.09
CA GLN A 223 -27.92 -44.23 4.00
C GLN A 223 -29.23 -44.50 4.74
N ALA A 224 -30.00 -43.48 5.05
CA ALA A 224 -31.31 -43.65 5.65
C ALA A 224 -32.33 -44.27 4.67
N ALA A 225 -32.27 -43.90 3.39
CA ALA A 225 -33.12 -44.48 2.34
C ALA A 225 -32.79 -45.94 2.01
N GLN A 226 -31.54 -46.38 2.22
CA GLN A 226 -31.13 -47.77 1.99
C GLN A 226 -31.40 -48.69 3.20
N ARG A 227 -31.75 -48.15 4.39
CA ARG A 227 -32.10 -48.94 5.59
C ARG A 227 -33.61 -49.13 5.77
N SER A 228 -34.43 -48.46 4.94
CA SER A 228 -35.89 -48.54 5.00
C SER A 228 -36.54 -49.26 3.81
N GLY A 229 -35.80 -49.94 3.01
CA GLY A 229 -36.22 -50.90 1.97
C GLY A 229 -35.67 -52.27 2.31
#